data_0fb578936c4be43049aad8251e240d80
#
_entry.id   0fb578936c4be43049aad8251e240d80
#
_cell.length_a   1.000
_cell.length_b   1.000
_cell.length_c   1.000
_cell.angle_alpha   90.00
_cell.angle_beta   90.00
_cell.angle_gamma   90.00
#
_symmetry.space_group_name_H-M   'P 1'
#
loop_
_entity.id
_entity.type
_entity.pdbx_description
1 polymer ?
#
loop_
_entity_poly.entity_id
_entity_poly.type
_entity_poly.pdbx_seq_one_letter_code
_entity_poly.pdbx_strand_id
1 'polypeptide(L)'
;MSEEINQEEKVEKMIDDLVKRAKIASEEYLKLDQKTVDNITKAMSMAGLEHHMELAKMAVEETGRGIYEDKITKNMFATEYIYHSIKHEKTVGIIKENEEEGYVEIAEPVGIIAGVTP
;
A
#
# COMPACT_ATOMS: atom_id res chain seq x y z
N MET A 1 -34.22 4.30 -12.44
CA MET A 1 -33.70 5.66 -12.81
C MET A 1 -33.43 6.54 -11.59
N SER A 2 -34.36 6.83 -10.69
CA SER A 2 -34.10 7.63 -9.48
C SER A 2 -33.23 6.93 -8.43
N GLU A 3 -33.32 5.64 -8.27
CA GLU A 3 -32.48 4.86 -7.35
C GLU A 3 -31.04 4.66 -7.86
N GLU A 4 -30.87 4.48 -9.16
CA GLU A 4 -29.55 4.41 -9.81
C GLU A 4 -28.79 5.74 -9.72
N ILE A 5 -29.43 6.86 -9.98
CA ILE A 5 -28.86 8.21 -9.83
C ILE A 5 -28.44 8.45 -8.37
N ASN A 6 -29.23 8.01 -7.40
CA ASN A 6 -28.90 8.14 -5.98
C ASN A 6 -27.70 7.25 -5.57
N GLN A 7 -27.51 6.13 -6.22
CA GLN A 7 -26.38 5.23 -5.98
C GLN A 7 -25.08 5.78 -6.57
N GLU A 8 -25.12 6.35 -7.77
CA GLU A 8 -23.98 7.02 -8.41
C GLU A 8 -23.51 8.22 -7.60
N GLU A 9 -24.40 9.11 -7.19
CA GLU A 9 -24.07 10.25 -6.34
C GLU A 9 -23.45 9.84 -4.99
N LYS A 10 -23.90 8.74 -4.41
CA LYS A 10 -23.38 8.19 -3.15
C LYS A 10 -21.96 7.65 -3.33
N VAL A 11 -21.70 6.96 -4.43
CA VAL A 11 -20.37 6.44 -4.77
C VAL A 11 -19.40 7.58 -5.06
N GLU A 12 -19.82 8.58 -5.86
CA GLU A 12 -19.01 9.76 -6.17
C GLU A 12 -18.59 10.50 -4.87
N LYS A 13 -19.53 10.76 -3.99
CA LYS A 13 -19.27 11.40 -2.69
C LYS A 13 -18.30 10.60 -1.82
N MET A 14 -18.41 9.26 -1.83
CA MET A 14 -17.52 8.38 -1.08
C MET A 14 -16.09 8.44 -1.67
N ILE A 15 -15.95 8.43 -2.99
CA ILE A 15 -14.64 8.53 -3.66
C ILE A 15 -14.02 9.91 -3.42
N ASP A 16 -14.78 10.98 -3.53
CA ASP A 16 -14.33 12.34 -3.25
C ASP A 16 -13.78 12.50 -1.83
N ASP A 17 -14.46 11.91 -0.84
CA ASP A 17 -14.01 11.94 0.55
C ASP A 17 -12.70 11.15 0.73
N LEU A 18 -12.59 9.97 0.12
CA LEU A 18 -11.35 9.19 0.13
C LEU A 18 -10.20 9.95 -0.51
N VAL A 19 -10.41 10.60 -1.66
CA VAL A 19 -9.39 11.40 -2.36
C VAL A 19 -8.97 12.61 -1.52
N LYS A 20 -9.90 13.31 -0.87
CA LYS A 20 -9.56 14.43 0.04
C LYS A 20 -8.67 13.97 1.19
N ARG A 21 -9.03 12.88 1.84
CA ARG A 21 -8.23 12.31 2.93
C ARG A 21 -6.86 11.86 2.44
N ALA A 22 -6.79 11.22 1.29
CA ALA A 22 -5.54 10.77 0.68
C ALA A 22 -4.62 11.94 0.33
N LYS A 23 -5.15 13.08 -0.15
CA LYS A 23 -4.36 14.30 -0.43
C LYS A 23 -3.71 14.85 0.84
N ILE A 24 -4.47 14.98 1.93
CA ILE A 24 -3.95 15.44 3.22
C ILE A 24 -2.86 14.48 3.71
N ALA A 25 -3.12 13.18 3.67
CA ALA A 25 -2.16 12.17 4.08
C ALA A 25 -0.87 12.19 3.23
N SER A 26 -0.98 12.43 1.92
CA SER A 26 0.16 12.54 1.01
C SER A 26 1.07 13.73 1.37
N GLU A 27 0.49 14.90 1.71
CA GLU A 27 1.24 16.07 2.15
C GLU A 27 2.00 15.83 3.47
N GLU A 28 1.41 15.09 4.40
CA GLU A 28 2.07 14.71 5.65
C GLU A 28 3.15 13.64 5.42
N TYR A 29 2.89 12.69 4.53
CA TYR A 29 3.83 11.61 4.20
C TYR A 29 5.14 12.13 3.59
N LEU A 30 5.08 13.18 2.77
CA LEU A 30 6.25 13.86 2.19
C LEU A 30 7.24 14.42 3.23
N LYS A 31 6.80 14.62 4.47
CA LYS A 31 7.63 15.19 5.55
C LYS A 31 8.36 14.10 6.37
N LEU A 32 8.07 12.83 6.13
CA LEU A 32 8.60 11.73 6.91
C LEU A 32 10.06 11.43 6.56
N ASP A 33 10.84 11.11 7.58
CA ASP A 33 12.21 10.62 7.41
C ASP A 33 12.27 9.11 7.11
N GLN A 34 13.42 8.63 6.67
CA GLN A 34 13.64 7.21 6.34
C GLN A 34 13.27 6.28 7.50
N LYS A 35 13.68 6.62 8.72
CA LYS A 35 13.43 5.80 9.90
C LYS A 35 11.93 5.64 10.17
N THR A 36 11.17 6.71 9.99
CA THR A 36 9.71 6.69 10.18
C THR A 36 9.05 5.85 9.09
N VAL A 37 9.46 5.99 7.82
CA VAL A 37 8.97 5.17 6.72
C VAL A 37 9.29 3.69 6.92
N ASP A 38 10.50 3.35 7.35
CA ASP A 38 10.89 1.97 7.67
C ASP A 38 10.03 1.36 8.78
N ASN A 39 9.74 2.14 9.83
CA ASN A 39 8.87 1.69 10.92
C ASN A 39 7.42 1.47 10.45
N ILE A 40 6.90 2.34 9.59
CA ILE A 40 5.56 2.17 8.99
C ILE A 40 5.51 0.90 8.15
N THR A 41 6.48 0.71 7.25
CA THR A 41 6.57 -0.48 6.39
C THR A 41 6.65 -1.76 7.21
N LYS A 42 7.46 -1.75 8.27
CA LYS A 42 7.57 -2.87 9.21
C LYS A 42 6.23 -3.16 9.90
N ALA A 43 5.56 -2.14 10.42
CA ALA A 43 4.28 -2.29 11.11
C ALA A 43 3.19 -2.84 10.19
N MET A 44 3.13 -2.36 8.96
CA MET A 44 2.19 -2.86 7.94
C MET A 44 2.45 -4.33 7.60
N SER A 45 3.72 -4.70 7.39
CA SER A 45 4.12 -6.07 7.11
C SER A 45 3.76 -7.02 8.26
N MET A 46 4.05 -6.62 9.50
CA MET A 46 3.72 -7.42 10.69
C MET A 46 2.21 -7.59 10.87
N ALA A 47 1.43 -6.54 10.68
CA ALA A 47 -0.03 -6.62 10.76
C ALA A 47 -0.61 -7.56 9.70
N GLY A 48 -0.11 -7.49 8.46
CA GLY A 48 -0.51 -8.42 7.41
C GLY A 48 -0.13 -9.88 7.70
N LEU A 49 1.07 -10.09 8.28
CA LEU A 49 1.51 -11.42 8.70
C LEU A 49 0.69 -11.97 9.87
N GLU A 50 0.36 -11.15 10.85
CA GLU A 50 -0.48 -11.55 11.99
C GLU A 50 -1.87 -12.03 11.55
N HIS A 51 -2.44 -11.38 10.54
CA HIS A 51 -3.77 -11.69 10.01
C HIS A 51 -3.78 -12.56 8.73
N HIS A 52 -2.63 -13.12 8.32
CA HIS A 52 -2.49 -13.80 7.02
C HIS A 52 -3.47 -14.95 6.80
N MET A 53 -3.80 -15.71 7.85
CA MET A 53 -4.75 -16.83 7.77
C MET A 53 -6.20 -16.35 7.68
N GLU A 54 -6.57 -15.36 8.48
CA GLU A 54 -7.91 -14.75 8.46
C GLU A 54 -8.19 -14.11 7.10
N LEU A 55 -7.25 -13.30 6.59
CA LEU A 55 -7.35 -12.67 5.27
C LEU A 55 -7.42 -13.69 4.13
N ALA A 56 -6.71 -14.82 4.23
CA ALA A 56 -6.79 -15.90 3.26
C ALA A 56 -8.19 -16.53 3.23
N LYS A 57 -8.78 -16.76 4.41
CA LYS A 57 -10.13 -17.29 4.53
C LYS A 57 -11.17 -16.33 3.95
N MET A 58 -11.14 -15.07 4.36
CA MET A 58 -12.04 -14.04 3.85
C MET A 58 -11.98 -13.93 2.32
N ALA A 59 -10.76 -13.96 1.74
CA ALA A 59 -10.59 -13.86 0.30
C ALA A 59 -11.20 -15.05 -0.46
N VAL A 60 -11.14 -16.26 0.09
CA VAL A 60 -11.78 -17.44 -0.53
C VAL A 60 -13.31 -17.34 -0.40
N GLU A 61 -13.81 -16.95 0.76
CA GLU A 61 -15.24 -16.82 1.02
C GLU A 61 -15.89 -15.74 0.15
N GLU A 62 -15.21 -14.59 0.00
CA GLU A 62 -15.72 -13.46 -0.78
C GLU A 62 -15.70 -13.74 -2.29
N THR A 63 -14.60 -14.30 -2.80
CA THR A 63 -14.38 -14.43 -4.25
C THR A 63 -14.78 -15.80 -4.81
N GLY A 64 -14.88 -16.82 -3.97
CA GLY A 64 -15.03 -18.22 -4.40
C GLY A 64 -13.84 -18.75 -5.21
N ARG A 65 -12.67 -18.08 -5.16
CA ARG A 65 -11.49 -18.38 -5.97
C ARG A 65 -10.29 -18.75 -5.12
N GLY A 66 -9.55 -19.74 -5.62
CA GLY A 66 -8.29 -20.22 -5.04
C GLY A 66 -8.49 -21.18 -3.89
N ILE A 67 -7.37 -21.66 -3.38
CA ILE A 67 -7.26 -22.63 -2.30
C ILE A 67 -6.79 -21.90 -1.05
N TYR A 68 -7.39 -22.17 0.09
CA TYR A 68 -7.12 -21.48 1.35
C TYR A 68 -5.64 -21.58 1.76
N GLU A 69 -5.05 -22.77 1.70
CA GLU A 69 -3.67 -23.02 2.08
C GLU A 69 -2.67 -22.27 1.17
N ASP A 70 -2.96 -22.19 -0.12
CA ASP A 70 -2.14 -21.45 -1.07
C ASP A 70 -2.23 -19.95 -0.82
N LYS A 71 -3.41 -19.43 -0.44
CA LYS A 71 -3.59 -18.03 -0.07
C LYS A 71 -2.88 -17.68 1.22
N ILE A 72 -2.81 -18.58 2.20
CA ILE A 72 -1.98 -18.42 3.40
C ILE A 72 -0.53 -18.23 3.00
N THR A 73 0.01 -19.15 2.19
CA THR A 73 1.40 -19.09 1.70
C THR A 73 1.67 -17.80 0.91
N LYS A 74 0.75 -17.41 0.03
CA LYS A 74 0.84 -16.15 -0.72
C LYS A 74 0.86 -14.93 0.21
N ASN A 75 0.03 -14.89 1.23
CA ASN A 75 -0.01 -13.79 2.18
C ASN A 75 1.26 -13.69 3.02
N MET A 76 1.82 -14.82 3.46
CA MET A 76 3.13 -14.88 4.13
C MET A 76 4.24 -14.37 3.21
N PHE A 77 4.25 -14.79 1.94
CA PHE A 77 5.21 -14.30 0.97
C PHE A 77 5.10 -12.78 0.79
N ALA A 78 3.90 -12.26 0.59
CA ALA A 78 3.65 -10.83 0.36
C ALA A 78 4.01 -9.94 1.58
N THR A 79 3.98 -10.49 2.78
CA THR A 79 4.30 -9.78 4.02
C THR A 79 5.74 -10.03 4.47
N GLU A 80 6.07 -11.22 4.92
CA GLU A 80 7.35 -11.54 5.53
C GLU A 80 8.50 -11.52 4.51
N TYR A 81 8.37 -12.28 3.42
CA TYR A 81 9.46 -12.43 2.45
C TYR A 81 9.73 -11.13 1.70
N ILE A 82 8.68 -10.46 1.24
CA ILE A 82 8.84 -9.16 0.55
C ILE A 82 9.43 -8.12 1.49
N TYR A 83 8.94 -8.02 2.74
CA TYR A 83 9.51 -7.11 3.72
C TYR A 83 11.01 -7.37 3.93
N HIS A 84 11.43 -8.62 4.09
CA HIS A 84 12.85 -8.95 4.25
C HIS A 84 13.70 -8.57 3.03
N SER A 85 13.15 -8.60 1.84
CA SER A 85 13.88 -8.20 0.62
C SER A 85 14.05 -6.69 0.47
N ILE A 86 13.11 -5.88 1.01
CA ILE A 86 13.09 -4.42 0.82
C ILE A 86 13.50 -3.60 2.05
N LYS A 87 13.58 -4.20 3.25
CA LYS A 87 13.79 -3.49 4.53
C LYS A 87 15.08 -2.67 4.62
N HIS A 88 16.03 -2.88 3.72
CA HIS A 88 17.30 -2.15 3.66
C HIS A 88 17.37 -1.15 2.51
N GLU A 89 16.30 -1.06 1.71
CA GLU A 89 16.24 -0.11 0.60
C GLU A 89 16.12 1.31 1.12
N LYS A 90 16.88 2.21 0.51
CA LYS A 90 16.78 3.64 0.79
C LYS A 90 15.65 4.23 -0.05
N THR A 91 14.62 4.75 0.59
CA THR A 91 13.37 5.18 -0.04
C THR A 91 13.00 6.64 0.24
N VAL A 92 13.86 7.38 0.96
CA VAL A 92 13.63 8.79 1.30
C VAL A 92 14.89 9.60 1.04
N GLY A 93 14.75 10.72 0.34
CA GLY A 93 15.83 11.64 0.05
C GLY A 93 16.82 11.11 -0.98
N ILE A 94 18.07 11.54 -0.91
CA ILE A 94 19.10 11.16 -1.89
C ILE A 94 19.43 9.68 -1.72
N ILE A 95 19.19 8.89 -2.78
CA ILE A 95 19.47 7.45 -2.81
C ILE A 95 20.75 7.10 -3.55
N LYS A 96 21.18 7.96 -4.47
CA LYS A 96 22.43 7.79 -5.21
C LYS A 96 22.97 9.15 -5.65
N GLU A 97 24.29 9.29 -5.61
CA GLU A 97 25.03 10.40 -6.17
C GLU A 97 26.06 9.88 -7.18
N ASN A 98 26.13 10.51 -8.34
CA ASN A 98 27.11 10.20 -9.37
C ASN A 98 27.86 11.48 -9.74
N GLU A 99 29.03 11.68 -9.14
CA GLU A 99 29.87 12.86 -9.36
C GLU A 99 30.44 12.91 -10.77
N GLU A 100 30.75 11.77 -11.40
CA GLU A 100 31.33 11.68 -12.73
C GLU A 100 30.34 12.16 -13.81
N GLU A 101 29.08 11.77 -13.67
CA GLU A 101 28.01 12.14 -14.62
C GLU A 101 27.21 13.37 -14.16
N GLY A 102 27.44 13.86 -12.94
CA GLY A 102 26.85 15.08 -12.41
C GLY A 102 25.37 15.01 -12.11
N TYR A 103 24.85 13.87 -11.63
CA TYR A 103 23.45 13.73 -11.23
C TYR A 103 23.28 13.15 -9.84
N VAL A 104 22.09 13.40 -9.27
CA VAL A 104 21.63 12.86 -7.99
C VAL A 104 20.26 12.20 -8.19
N GLU A 105 20.10 10.98 -7.70
CA GLU A 105 18.79 10.30 -7.66
C GLU A 105 18.15 10.55 -6.30
N ILE A 106 16.90 11.02 -6.31
CA ILE A 106 16.12 11.31 -5.09
C ILE A 106 14.87 10.44 -5.09
N ALA A 107 14.65 9.75 -3.98
CA ALA A 107 13.42 9.00 -3.77
C ALA A 107 12.37 9.89 -3.11
N GLU A 108 11.19 9.93 -3.71
CA GLU A 108 10.00 10.60 -3.19
C GLU A 108 8.77 9.69 -3.33
N PRO A 109 7.73 9.91 -2.50
CA PRO A 109 6.47 9.19 -2.66
C PRO A 109 5.88 9.38 -4.06
N VAL A 110 5.35 8.29 -4.64
CA VAL A 110 4.71 8.35 -5.98
C VAL A 110 3.36 9.08 -5.98
N GLY A 111 2.89 9.51 -4.79
CA GLY A 111 1.62 10.18 -4.62
C GLY A 111 0.47 9.21 -4.27
N ILE A 112 -0.74 9.55 -4.71
CA ILE A 112 -1.94 8.78 -4.40
C ILE A 112 -2.11 7.68 -5.43
N ILE A 113 -2.27 6.45 -4.96
CA ILE A 113 -2.49 5.26 -5.79
C ILE A 113 -3.95 4.81 -5.66
N ALA A 114 -4.62 4.63 -6.79
CA ALA A 114 -5.92 3.97 -6.84
C ALA A 114 -5.71 2.47 -7.07
N GLY A 115 -6.05 1.65 -6.07
CA GLY A 115 -5.99 0.19 -6.17
C GLY A 115 -7.39 -0.41 -6.26
N VAL A 116 -7.63 -1.23 -7.28
CA VAL A 116 -8.86 -2.00 -7.43
C VAL A 116 -8.53 -3.47 -7.25
N THR A 117 -9.13 -4.08 -6.23
CA THR A 117 -8.95 -5.51 -5.94
C THR A 117 -10.16 -6.31 -6.44
N PRO A 118 -9.98 -7.57 -6.86
CA PRO A 118 -11.09 -8.43 -7.29
C PRO A 118 -12.02 -8.79 -6.12
#